data_107775406b3c7b718626f9dfafb0d0e7
#
_entry.id   107775406b3c7b718626f9dfafb0d0e7
#
_cell.length_a   1.000
_cell.length_b   1.000
_cell.length_c   1.000
_cell.angle_alpha   90.00
_cell.angle_beta   90.00
_cell.angle_gamma   90.00
#
_symmetry.space_group_name_H-M   'P 1'
#
loop_
_entity.id
_entity.type
_entity.pdbx_description
1 polymer ?
#
loop_
_entity_poly.entity_id
_entity_poly.type
_entity_poly.pdbx_seq_one_letter_code
_entity_poly.pdbx_strand_id
1 'polypeptide(L)'
;ETNTWSSSPSDIIGIPLTFKSGLYFTDKLSKKTKINTNYSYNENILNTSWDSDTRFFLRDTSFSQIENASSKAVNKNHKFNFNLSQRIDSLSELFVKINMNQSFSKNELFQNDVFLTPQNDLTRTSSFLNSSNNTVSDLSTLIKYRKTFLKKDRLLLITYLPSYFASSVEGALQAG
;
A
#
# COMPACT_ATOMS: atom_id res chain seq x y z
N GLU A 1 6.99 -1.41 -41.87
CA GLU A 1 5.95 -1.93 -40.96
C GLU A 1 6.57 -3.10 -40.21
N THR A 2 6.67 -3.00 -38.90
CA THR A 2 7.12 -4.09 -38.02
C THR A 2 5.90 -4.85 -37.53
N ASN A 3 5.74 -6.10 -37.96
CA ASN A 3 4.74 -7.00 -37.41
C ASN A 3 5.34 -7.68 -36.17
N THR A 4 4.83 -7.35 -35.01
CA THR A 4 5.14 -8.04 -33.77
C THR A 4 4.05 -9.06 -33.48
N TRP A 5 4.41 -10.32 -33.36
CA TRP A 5 3.57 -11.35 -32.76
C TRP A 5 4.08 -11.54 -31.33
N SER A 6 3.29 -11.12 -30.36
CA SER A 6 3.53 -11.49 -28.97
C SER A 6 2.58 -12.63 -28.60
N SER A 7 3.11 -13.75 -28.13
CA SER A 7 2.32 -14.65 -27.32
C SER A 7 2.01 -13.91 -26.01
N SER A 8 0.74 -13.86 -25.64
CA SER A 8 0.38 -13.37 -24.31
C SER A 8 1.22 -14.08 -23.26
N PRO A 9 1.71 -13.39 -22.22
CA PRO A 9 2.45 -14.05 -21.16
C PRO A 9 1.62 -15.23 -20.65
N SER A 10 2.21 -16.40 -20.66
CA SER A 10 1.65 -17.58 -20.01
C SER A 10 1.35 -17.19 -18.57
N ASP A 11 0.16 -17.48 -18.11
CA ASP A 11 -0.47 -17.13 -16.85
C ASP A 11 0.50 -16.65 -15.75
N ILE A 12 0.39 -15.37 -15.37
CA ILE A 12 1.11 -14.82 -14.22
C ILE A 12 0.67 -15.59 -12.99
N ILE A 13 1.46 -16.58 -12.59
CA ILE A 13 1.17 -17.39 -11.42
C ILE A 13 1.75 -16.68 -10.21
N GLY A 14 0.86 -16.11 -9.37
CA GLY A 14 1.23 -15.50 -8.12
C GLY A 14 0.56 -16.20 -6.94
N ILE A 15 1.34 -16.55 -5.93
CA ILE A 15 0.81 -17.12 -4.68
C ILE A 15 0.82 -16.02 -3.62
N PRO A 16 -0.36 -15.46 -3.25
CA PRO A 16 -0.43 -14.47 -2.19
C PRO A 16 -0.34 -15.16 -0.81
N LEU A 17 0.53 -14.64 0.04
CA LEU A 17 0.55 -14.96 1.47
C LEU A 17 0.05 -13.73 2.23
N THR A 18 -1.04 -13.91 2.99
CA THR A 18 -1.63 -12.82 3.76
C THR A 18 -1.67 -13.16 5.23
N PHE A 19 -1.15 -12.26 6.05
CA PHE A 19 -1.25 -12.30 7.50
C PHE A 19 -2.07 -11.10 7.99
N LYS A 20 -3.03 -11.34 8.87
CA LYS A 20 -3.86 -10.30 9.49
C LYS A 20 -3.96 -10.53 10.98
N SER A 21 -3.79 -9.47 11.75
CA SER A 21 -4.00 -9.49 13.20
C SER A 21 -4.64 -8.19 13.65
N GLY A 22 -5.28 -8.21 14.80
CA GLY A 22 -5.91 -7.02 15.34
C GLY A 22 -6.23 -7.15 16.82
N LEU A 23 -6.27 -6.00 17.49
CA LEU A 23 -6.65 -5.85 18.88
C LEU A 23 -7.77 -4.83 18.95
N TYR A 24 -8.75 -5.11 19.78
CA TYR A 24 -9.85 -4.20 20.08
C TYR A 24 -9.98 -4.07 21.60
N PHE A 25 -10.08 -2.84 22.06
CA PHE A 25 -10.30 -2.53 23.45
C PHE A 25 -11.39 -1.47 23.58
N THR A 26 -12.34 -1.71 24.47
CA THR A 26 -13.36 -0.73 24.85
C THR A 26 -13.59 -0.80 26.34
N ASP A 27 -13.65 0.34 26.98
CA ASP A 27 -13.92 0.42 28.41
C ASP A 27 -14.67 1.72 28.74
N LYS A 28 -15.44 1.63 29.85
CA LYS A 28 -16.04 2.77 30.52
C LYS A 28 -15.23 3.04 31.80
N LEU A 29 -14.16 3.83 31.67
CA LEU A 29 -13.28 4.17 32.80
C LEU A 29 -14.05 4.85 33.92
N SER A 30 -15.17 5.49 33.61
CA SER A 30 -16.09 6.08 34.59
C SER A 30 -17.49 6.21 34.00
N LYS A 31 -18.48 6.69 34.81
CA LYS A 31 -19.81 7.06 34.30
C LYS A 31 -19.76 8.20 33.27
N LYS A 32 -18.63 8.91 33.19
CA LYS A 32 -18.45 10.08 32.33
C LYS A 32 -17.43 9.87 31.21
N THR A 33 -16.65 8.77 31.23
CA THR A 33 -15.55 8.55 30.31
C THR A 33 -15.67 7.21 29.65
N LYS A 34 -15.71 7.21 28.33
CA LYS A 34 -15.67 5.99 27.50
C LYS A 34 -14.50 6.07 26.53
N ILE A 35 -13.75 5.00 26.46
CA ILE A 35 -12.64 4.81 25.50
C ILE A 35 -12.98 3.62 24.61
N ASN A 36 -12.62 3.77 23.34
CA ASN A 36 -12.64 2.70 22.35
C ASN A 36 -11.39 2.83 21.51
N THR A 37 -10.63 1.78 21.40
CA THR A 37 -9.43 1.75 20.58
C THR A 37 -9.35 0.41 19.84
N ASN A 38 -8.86 0.49 18.61
CA ASN A 38 -8.52 -0.70 17.86
C ASN A 38 -7.20 -0.48 17.10
N TYR A 39 -6.48 -1.58 16.95
CA TYR A 39 -5.29 -1.66 16.12
C TYR A 39 -5.44 -2.86 15.20
N SER A 40 -5.06 -2.70 13.95
CA SER A 40 -5.00 -3.80 13.00
C SER A 40 -3.70 -3.76 12.20
N TYR A 41 -3.14 -4.92 11.99
CA TYR A 41 -2.00 -5.17 11.13
C TYR A 41 -2.41 -6.10 9.99
N ASN A 42 -2.01 -5.75 8.80
CA ASN A 42 -2.17 -6.59 7.63
C ASN A 42 -0.86 -6.61 6.84
N GLU A 43 -0.38 -7.80 6.54
CA GLU A 43 0.77 -8.03 5.65
C GLU A 43 0.32 -8.90 4.50
N ASN A 44 0.67 -8.50 3.30
CA ASN A 44 0.44 -9.25 2.08
C ASN A 44 1.74 -9.36 1.31
N ILE A 45 2.15 -10.60 1.02
CA ILE A 45 3.32 -10.92 0.22
C ILE A 45 2.82 -11.60 -1.04
N LEU A 46 3.18 -11.08 -2.18
CA LEU A 46 2.89 -11.66 -3.49
C LEU A 46 4.20 -11.93 -4.21
N ASN A 47 4.43 -13.19 -4.54
CA ASN A 47 5.53 -13.59 -5.43
C ASN A 47 4.90 -14.00 -6.76
N THR A 48 5.41 -13.44 -7.85
CA THR A 48 4.98 -13.76 -9.21
C THR A 48 6.20 -14.09 -10.04
N SER A 49 6.04 -14.99 -11.00
CA SER A 49 7.02 -15.26 -12.03
C SER A 49 6.31 -15.45 -13.36
N TRP A 50 6.96 -15.06 -14.42
CA TRP A 50 6.46 -15.28 -15.78
C TRP A 50 7.61 -15.46 -16.73
N ASP A 51 7.34 -16.18 -17.80
CA ASP A 51 8.21 -16.37 -18.93
C ASP A 51 7.47 -15.89 -20.18
N SER A 52 8.19 -15.23 -21.08
CA SER A 52 7.64 -14.76 -22.34
C SER A 52 8.63 -15.04 -23.46
N ASP A 53 8.12 -15.51 -24.59
CA ASP A 53 8.89 -15.68 -25.85
C ASP A 53 8.24 -14.79 -26.90
N THR A 54 9.00 -13.80 -27.36
CA THR A 54 8.54 -12.84 -28.36
C THR A 54 9.44 -12.90 -29.58
N ARG A 55 8.85 -13.13 -30.75
CA ARG A 55 9.56 -13.09 -32.03
C ARG A 55 9.30 -11.80 -32.78
N PHE A 56 10.37 -11.13 -33.15
CA PHE A 56 10.35 -9.89 -33.91
C PHE A 56 10.70 -10.18 -35.37
N PHE A 57 9.83 -9.78 -36.29
CA PHE A 57 10.05 -9.89 -37.73
C PHE A 57 10.41 -8.54 -38.28
N LEU A 58 11.60 -8.43 -38.81
CA LEU A 58 12.09 -7.27 -39.55
C LEU A 58 12.03 -7.56 -41.07
N ARG A 59 12.28 -6.54 -41.91
CA ARG A 59 12.15 -6.67 -43.36
C ARG A 59 13.02 -7.78 -43.95
N ASP A 60 14.25 -7.94 -43.44
CA ASP A 60 15.26 -8.87 -43.98
C ASP A 60 15.74 -9.91 -42.96
N THR A 61 15.23 -9.88 -41.74
CA THR A 61 15.65 -10.81 -40.67
C THR A 61 14.58 -10.93 -39.57
N SER A 62 14.79 -11.82 -38.62
CA SER A 62 14.00 -11.93 -37.41
C SER A 62 14.92 -12.17 -36.21
N PHE A 63 14.45 -11.91 -35.01
CA PHE A 63 15.11 -12.30 -33.78
C PHE A 63 14.06 -12.68 -32.73
N SER A 64 14.44 -13.48 -31.77
CA SER A 64 13.59 -13.85 -30.63
C SER A 64 14.13 -13.23 -29.37
N GLN A 65 13.22 -12.81 -28.49
CA GLN A 65 13.51 -12.40 -27.13
C GLN A 65 12.81 -13.37 -26.18
N ILE A 66 13.59 -14.02 -25.35
CA ILE A 66 13.10 -14.83 -24.25
C ILE A 66 13.28 -14.01 -22.98
N GLU A 67 12.17 -13.72 -22.33
CA GLU A 67 12.11 -12.97 -21.07
C GLU A 67 11.76 -13.93 -19.94
N ASN A 68 12.57 -13.93 -18.88
CA ASN A 68 12.26 -14.59 -17.62
C ASN A 68 12.22 -13.52 -16.54
N ALA A 69 11.09 -13.39 -15.88
CA ALA A 69 10.93 -12.37 -14.86
C ALA A 69 10.33 -12.93 -13.58
N SER A 70 10.74 -12.35 -12.47
CA SER A 70 10.18 -12.62 -11.14
C SER A 70 9.96 -11.32 -10.39
N SER A 71 8.86 -11.25 -9.67
CA SER A 71 8.53 -10.09 -8.86
C SER A 71 8.12 -10.50 -7.46
N LYS A 72 8.53 -9.69 -6.48
CA LYS A 72 8.12 -9.82 -5.10
C LYS A 72 7.55 -8.50 -4.62
N ALA A 73 6.27 -8.50 -4.26
CA ALA A 73 5.58 -7.38 -3.66
C ALA A 73 5.27 -7.68 -2.19
N VAL A 74 5.68 -6.80 -1.30
CA VAL A 74 5.40 -6.88 0.14
C VAL A 74 4.67 -5.61 0.55
N ASN A 75 3.44 -5.76 1.05
CA ASN A 75 2.63 -4.66 1.54
C ASN A 75 2.32 -4.88 3.02
N LYS A 76 2.67 -3.91 3.85
CA LYS A 76 2.38 -3.89 5.30
C LYS A 76 1.52 -2.69 5.61
N ASN A 77 0.46 -2.89 6.38
CA ASN A 77 -0.47 -1.83 6.73
C ASN A 77 -0.79 -1.90 8.23
N HIS A 78 -0.57 -0.79 8.91
CA HIS A 78 -0.88 -0.57 10.31
C HIS A 78 -2.02 0.45 10.39
N LYS A 79 -3.11 0.08 11.04
CA LYS A 79 -4.23 0.99 11.30
C LYS A 79 -4.48 1.07 12.79
N PHE A 80 -4.53 2.27 13.30
CA PHE A 80 -4.87 2.55 14.69
C PHE A 80 -6.02 3.55 14.74
N ASN A 81 -7.03 3.22 15.53
CA ASN A 81 -8.15 4.11 15.78
C ASN A 81 -8.33 4.25 17.28
N PHE A 82 -8.54 5.48 17.72
CA PHE A 82 -8.81 5.82 19.09
C PHE A 82 -9.99 6.76 19.16
N ASN A 83 -10.95 6.46 20.04
CA ASN A 83 -12.10 7.30 20.31
C ASN A 83 -12.23 7.50 21.81
N LEU A 84 -12.29 8.74 22.24
CA LEU A 84 -12.57 9.16 23.61
C LEU A 84 -13.87 9.98 23.63
N SER A 85 -14.79 9.59 24.49
CA SER A 85 -15.97 10.39 24.82
C SER A 85 -15.93 10.69 26.31
N GLN A 86 -15.83 11.97 26.65
CA GLN A 86 -15.70 12.47 27.99
C GLN A 86 -16.83 13.47 28.29
N ARG A 87 -17.67 13.16 29.25
CA ARG A 87 -18.58 14.14 29.86
C ARG A 87 -17.84 14.84 30.97
N ILE A 88 -17.50 16.11 30.76
CA ILE A 88 -16.78 16.93 31.77
C ILE A 88 -17.73 17.26 32.90
N ASP A 89 -18.91 17.79 32.56
CA ASP A 89 -20.02 18.09 33.47
C ASP A 89 -21.36 17.77 32.80
N SER A 90 -22.49 18.19 33.43
CA SER A 90 -23.85 17.98 32.87
C SER A 90 -24.11 18.74 31.56
N LEU A 91 -23.32 19.74 31.28
CA LEU A 91 -23.51 20.67 30.15
C LEU A 91 -22.37 20.66 29.15
N SER A 92 -21.26 19.96 29.47
CA SER A 92 -20.02 19.97 28.67
C SER A 92 -19.56 18.58 28.33
N GLU A 93 -19.30 18.36 27.04
CA GLU A 93 -18.79 17.08 26.49
C GLU A 93 -17.58 17.32 25.60
N LEU A 94 -16.59 16.44 25.69
CA LEU A 94 -15.43 16.38 24.83
C LEU A 94 -15.45 15.05 24.09
N PHE A 95 -15.28 15.11 22.79
CA PHE A 95 -15.08 13.95 21.93
C PHE A 95 -13.76 14.09 21.19
N VAL A 96 -12.94 13.05 21.24
CA VAL A 96 -11.68 12.97 20.51
C VAL A 96 -11.68 11.70 19.68
N LYS A 97 -11.40 11.81 18.40
CA LYS A 97 -11.20 10.69 17.50
C LYS A 97 -9.84 10.85 16.80
N ILE A 98 -9.04 9.82 16.86
CA ILE A 98 -7.74 9.74 16.19
C ILE A 98 -7.77 8.54 15.26
N ASN A 99 -7.45 8.73 13.99
CA ASN A 99 -7.20 7.65 13.04
C ASN A 99 -5.77 7.81 12.53
N MET A 100 -5.02 6.73 12.59
CA MET A 100 -3.68 6.65 12.04
C MET A 100 -3.63 5.46 11.08
N ASN A 101 -3.07 5.68 9.91
CA ASN A 101 -2.78 4.66 8.94
C ASN A 101 -1.33 4.80 8.50
N GLN A 102 -0.57 3.71 8.55
CA GLN A 102 0.78 3.66 8.05
C GLN A 102 0.93 2.44 7.16
N SER A 103 1.33 2.67 5.92
CA SER A 103 1.55 1.61 4.95
C SER A 103 2.98 1.65 4.44
N PHE A 104 3.54 0.45 4.28
CA PHE A 104 4.83 0.20 3.68
C PHE A 104 4.62 -0.74 2.50
N SER A 105 5.14 -0.37 1.36
CA SER A 105 5.13 -1.20 0.16
C SER A 105 6.53 -1.34 -0.38
N LYS A 106 6.97 -2.57 -0.57
CA LYS A 106 8.24 -2.89 -1.22
C LYS A 106 7.95 -3.76 -2.43
N ASN A 107 8.46 -3.33 -3.59
CA ASN A 107 8.37 -4.09 -4.82
C ASN A 107 9.79 -4.33 -5.34
N GLU A 108 10.07 -5.56 -5.71
CA GLU A 108 11.31 -5.98 -6.36
C GLU A 108 10.92 -6.72 -7.63
N LEU A 109 11.50 -6.33 -8.75
CA LEU A 109 11.34 -6.98 -10.06
C LEU A 109 12.72 -7.31 -10.58
N PHE A 110 12.96 -8.59 -10.82
CA PHE A 110 14.11 -9.08 -11.54
C PHE A 110 13.65 -9.58 -12.90
N GLN A 111 14.34 -9.17 -13.95
CA GLN A 111 14.08 -9.61 -15.32
C GLN A 111 15.40 -9.94 -15.99
N ASN A 112 15.38 -11.01 -16.76
CA ASN A 112 16.48 -11.44 -17.59
C ASN A 112 15.97 -11.68 -19.01
N ASP A 113 16.59 -11.01 -19.98
CA ASP A 113 16.27 -11.12 -21.40
C ASP A 113 17.40 -11.78 -22.15
N VAL A 114 17.03 -12.73 -22.99
CA VAL A 114 17.95 -13.42 -23.91
C VAL A 114 17.49 -13.16 -25.34
N PHE A 115 18.38 -12.63 -26.14
CA PHE A 115 18.12 -12.34 -27.56
C PHE A 115 18.81 -13.38 -28.44
N LEU A 116 18.03 -13.98 -29.36
CA LEU A 116 18.49 -15.06 -30.22
C LEU A 116 18.35 -14.67 -31.71
N THR A 117 19.29 -15.12 -32.55
CA THR A 117 19.17 -15.06 -34.01
C THR A 117 18.05 -15.99 -34.49
N PRO A 118 17.69 -15.96 -35.80
CA PRO A 118 16.77 -16.93 -36.39
C PRO A 118 17.26 -18.40 -36.29
N GLN A 119 18.57 -18.60 -36.14
CA GLN A 119 19.22 -19.91 -35.97
C GLN A 119 19.32 -20.36 -34.51
N ASN A 120 18.74 -19.59 -33.58
CA ASN A 120 18.83 -19.79 -32.13
C ASN A 120 20.22 -19.53 -31.51
N ASP A 121 21.10 -18.82 -32.24
CA ASP A 121 22.38 -18.42 -31.66
C ASP A 121 22.19 -17.22 -30.72
N LEU A 122 22.87 -17.24 -29.59
CA LEU A 122 22.84 -16.17 -28.59
C LEU A 122 23.48 -14.90 -29.18
N THR A 123 22.71 -13.81 -29.21
CA THR A 123 23.21 -12.51 -29.65
C THR A 123 23.52 -11.58 -28.47
N ARG A 124 22.67 -11.58 -27.47
CA ARG A 124 22.78 -10.68 -26.32
C ARG A 124 22.00 -11.22 -25.14
N THR A 125 22.50 -10.95 -23.96
CA THR A 125 21.75 -11.04 -22.71
C THR A 125 21.67 -9.67 -22.06
N SER A 126 20.58 -9.41 -21.37
CA SER A 126 20.46 -8.24 -20.50
C SER A 126 19.69 -8.63 -19.25
N SER A 127 20.07 -8.06 -18.14
CA SER A 127 19.37 -8.24 -16.88
C SER A 127 19.10 -6.91 -16.22
N PHE A 128 17.99 -6.80 -15.54
CA PHE A 128 17.76 -5.66 -14.69
C PHE A 128 17.04 -6.04 -13.39
N LEU A 129 17.39 -5.30 -12.35
CA LEU A 129 16.74 -5.34 -11.06
C LEU A 129 16.15 -3.97 -10.79
N ASN A 130 14.84 -3.92 -10.62
CA ASN A 130 14.11 -2.74 -10.19
C ASN A 130 13.60 -2.96 -8.76
N SER A 131 13.92 -2.04 -7.87
CA SER A 131 13.47 -2.06 -6.48
C SER A 131 12.83 -0.72 -6.14
N SER A 132 11.66 -0.76 -5.52
CA SER A 132 10.99 0.42 -5.01
C SER A 132 10.44 0.20 -3.61
N ASN A 133 10.65 1.19 -2.75
CA ASN A 133 10.09 1.25 -1.41
C ASN A 133 9.17 2.47 -1.32
N ASN A 134 7.97 2.28 -0.83
CA ASN A 134 7.03 3.37 -0.60
C ASN A 134 6.53 3.30 0.84
N THR A 135 6.58 4.43 1.52
CA THR A 135 6.05 4.60 2.87
C THR A 135 5.03 5.73 2.84
N VAL A 136 3.83 5.44 3.32
CA VAL A 136 2.75 6.43 3.46
C VAL A 136 2.30 6.44 4.91
N SER A 137 2.25 7.63 5.49
CA SER A 137 1.75 7.88 6.84
C SER A 137 0.62 8.90 6.78
N ASP A 138 -0.52 8.55 7.33
CA ASP A 138 -1.70 9.41 7.44
C ASP A 138 -2.18 9.43 8.89
N LEU A 139 -2.40 10.63 9.41
CA LEU A 139 -2.96 10.87 10.73
C LEU A 139 -4.09 11.88 10.60
N SER A 140 -5.27 11.51 11.01
CA SER A 140 -6.42 12.40 11.09
C SER A 140 -7.00 12.42 12.50
N THR A 141 -7.27 13.62 12.98
CA THR A 141 -7.80 13.83 14.33
C THR A 141 -9.04 14.70 14.26
N LEU A 142 -10.05 14.36 15.03
CA LEU A 142 -11.23 15.16 15.27
C LEU A 142 -11.32 15.42 16.77
N ILE A 143 -11.27 16.68 17.17
CA ILE A 143 -11.53 17.13 18.52
C ILE A 143 -12.80 17.97 18.48
N LYS A 144 -13.81 17.56 19.22
CA LYS A 144 -15.09 18.25 19.31
C LYS A 144 -15.40 18.55 20.76
N TYR A 145 -15.57 19.81 21.08
CA TYR A 145 -16.04 20.27 22.37
C TYR A 145 -17.42 20.87 22.22
N ARG A 146 -18.36 20.41 23.03
CA ARG A 146 -19.74 20.87 23.07
C ARG A 146 -20.03 21.40 24.45
N LYS A 147 -20.59 22.59 24.54
CA LYS A 147 -21.10 23.21 25.78
C LYS A 147 -22.50 23.74 25.58
N THR A 148 -23.44 23.25 26.37
CA THR A 148 -24.81 23.77 26.49
C THR A 148 -24.84 24.76 27.64
N PHE A 149 -25.43 25.89 27.45
CA PHE A 149 -25.58 26.91 28.52
C PHE A 149 -26.92 26.76 29.22
N LEU A 150 -26.98 27.19 30.47
CA LEU A 150 -28.22 27.20 31.25
C LEU A 150 -29.32 28.08 30.61
N LYS A 151 -28.92 29.14 29.90
CA LYS A 151 -29.86 29.95 29.14
C LYS A 151 -30.33 29.13 27.93
N LYS A 152 -31.67 29.05 27.77
CA LYS A 152 -32.35 28.29 26.74
C LYS A 152 -31.77 28.61 25.34
N ASP A 153 -31.66 27.60 24.52
CA ASP A 153 -31.24 27.65 23.12
C ASP A 153 -29.82 28.18 22.86
N ARG A 154 -28.93 28.14 23.87
CA ARG A 154 -27.51 28.50 23.71
C ARG A 154 -26.62 27.25 23.72
N LEU A 155 -25.90 27.06 22.62
CA LEU A 155 -24.95 25.98 22.41
C LEU A 155 -23.65 26.57 21.87
N LEU A 156 -22.52 26.15 22.43
CA LEU A 156 -21.20 26.34 21.85
C LEU A 156 -20.69 25.00 21.35
N LEU A 157 -20.30 24.93 20.08
CA LEU A 157 -19.66 23.80 19.47
C LEU A 157 -18.32 24.23 18.87
N ILE A 158 -17.24 23.67 19.38
CA ILE A 158 -15.89 23.88 18.83
C ILE A 158 -15.46 22.56 18.19
N THR A 159 -15.04 22.62 16.94
CA THR A 159 -14.50 21.47 16.22
C THR A 159 -13.12 21.81 15.68
N TYR A 160 -12.13 20.96 15.95
CA TYR A 160 -10.77 21.08 15.46
C TYR A 160 -10.36 19.78 14.75
N LEU A 161 -9.83 19.90 13.55
CA LEU A 161 -9.57 18.79 12.62
C LEU A 161 -8.11 18.82 12.13
N PRO A 162 -7.13 18.56 13.01
CA PRO A 162 -5.75 18.46 12.55
C PRO A 162 -5.54 17.17 11.77
N SER A 163 -4.77 17.27 10.68
CA SER A 163 -4.35 16.14 9.88
C SER A 163 -2.88 16.26 9.50
N TYR A 164 -2.23 15.12 9.32
CA TYR A 164 -0.87 15.02 8.86
C TYR A 164 -0.79 13.93 7.80
N PHE A 165 -0.12 14.23 6.71
CA PHE A 165 0.16 13.28 5.64
C PHE A 165 1.62 13.36 5.24
N ALA A 166 2.27 12.20 5.11
CA ALA A 166 3.61 12.08 4.57
C ALA A 166 3.69 10.88 3.64
N SER A 167 4.39 11.05 2.53
CA SER A 167 4.69 9.98 1.59
C SER A 167 6.14 10.08 1.17
N SER A 168 6.84 8.95 1.16
CA SER A 168 8.21 8.82 0.68
C SER A 168 8.28 7.65 -0.28
N VAL A 169 8.89 7.87 -1.44
CA VAL A 169 9.14 6.84 -2.44
C VAL A 169 10.63 6.85 -2.75
N GLU A 170 11.24 5.68 -2.63
CA GLU A 170 12.63 5.45 -2.98
C GLU A 170 12.68 4.31 -4.00
N GLY A 171 13.47 4.45 -5.04
CA GLY A 171 13.64 3.44 -6.06
C GLY A 171 15.08 3.33 -6.53
N ALA A 172 15.47 2.14 -6.93
CA ALA A 172 16.76 1.86 -7.55
C ALA A 172 16.57 0.95 -8.75
N LEU A 173 17.27 1.25 -9.84
CA LEU A 173 17.36 0.43 -11.03
C LEU A 173 18.83 0.07 -11.24
N GLN A 174 19.11 -1.22 -11.37
CA GLN A 174 20.40 -1.76 -11.74
C GLN A 174 20.24 -2.55 -13.03
N ALA A 175 21.05 -2.23 -14.03
CA ALA A 175 21.09 -2.93 -15.31
C ALA A 175 22.51 -3.48 -15.58
N GLY A 176 22.56 -4.68 -16.20
CA GLY A 176 23.79 -5.36 -16.57
C GLY A 176 23.69 -6.08 -17.92
#